data_59e2592608c40184754e0dc027fe2604
#
_entry.id   59e2592608c40184754e0dc027fe2604
#
_cell.length_a   1.000
_cell.length_b   1.000
_cell.length_c   1.000
_cell.angle_alpha   90.00
_cell.angle_beta   90.00
_cell.angle_gamma   90.00
#
_symmetry.space_group_name_H-M   'P 1'
#
loop_
_entity.id
_entity.type
_entity.pdbx_description
1 polymer ?
#
loop_
_entity_poly.entity_id
_entity_poly.type
_entity_poly.pdbx_seq_one_letter_code
_entity_poly.pdbx_strand_id
1 'polypeptide(L)'
;NLHAQDTRLNLKLENTTLLDAIKQISTTTGMEFFYNTGQVKAYDKRISKEFSDTPLTQVLEFLLDKTPFTYKLEDKTIVIVQRPVQANTPQIKLIELKGVVFDKDTREPLPGVTVMIEGSQQGTATNANGEFIFPIDSGNYNIIFSFIGYERLVKKFNGNNSAEFREIQLAPAVETIEDVVVTGIYRRKKESFTGSASTYKVEDLKAAGTQNVLQSIRTLDPSFKINVNNQFGSDPNRLPDVEIRGKSSVMGLKEEYGTDPNQPLFILDGFETDLQTVMDLNMNRIASVTLLKDAASTAIYGSRAANGVLVIETKIPEKGVLSLSYKGDFSITMADLSDYNLMNAREKLEFEIRAGRYTSTTNDPMDQIAMDNLRNQRLQDIERGVNTYWLSEPIRTGFVQKHNLYAEGGEERIRYGLGLSYGNTQGVMKGSDRQTISGNIDLVYRTGKFQFSNKFILDYMKTNNPAVPFSEYAKANPYFRKYNSEGGIDKYLYYTEDPEEYSVPNPLWNAHLNNYDVQDQFGFTNNFILEWFATNDLRARAKFGITKNNSTAEVRLSPQHSDF
;
A
#
# COMPACT_ATOMS: atom_id res chain seq x y z
N ASN A 1 -30.56 -42.60 49.82
CA ASN A 1 -30.81 -41.20 50.19
C ASN A 1 -31.22 -40.93 51.63
N LEU A 2 -30.91 -41.85 52.59
CA LEU A 2 -31.35 -41.67 53.98
C LEU A 2 -30.24 -41.15 54.92
N HIS A 3 -28.98 -41.05 54.50
CA HIS A 3 -27.86 -40.72 55.42
C HIS A 3 -27.58 -39.23 55.65
N ALA A 4 -27.92 -38.37 54.73
CA ALA A 4 -27.62 -36.92 54.82
C ALA A 4 -28.71 -36.11 55.54
N GLN A 5 -29.96 -36.61 55.56
CA GLN A 5 -31.08 -35.92 56.22
C GLN A 5 -31.14 -36.13 57.70
N ASP A 6 -30.59 -37.26 58.28
CA ASP A 6 -30.62 -37.59 59.65
C ASP A 6 -29.35 -37.18 60.43
N THR A 7 -28.38 -36.54 59.79
CA THR A 7 -27.15 -36.07 60.43
C THR A 7 -27.47 -34.92 61.38
N ARG A 8 -27.22 -35.11 62.73
CA ARG A 8 -27.41 -34.07 63.73
C ARG A 8 -26.09 -33.48 64.18
N LEU A 9 -26.08 -32.19 64.41
CA LEU A 9 -24.88 -31.40 64.64
C LEU A 9 -24.94 -30.68 66.00
N ASN A 10 -23.79 -30.71 66.69
CA ASN A 10 -23.47 -29.77 67.73
C ASN A 10 -22.43 -28.81 67.25
N LEU A 11 -22.83 -27.53 66.99
CA LEU A 11 -21.97 -26.55 66.33
C LEU A 11 -22.14 -25.21 67.05
N LYS A 12 -21.05 -24.60 67.47
CA LYS A 12 -21.03 -23.23 68.01
C LYS A 12 -20.33 -22.30 67.04
N LEU A 13 -21.04 -21.34 66.50
CA LEU A 13 -20.53 -20.30 65.67
C LEU A 13 -20.47 -19.00 66.49
N GLU A 14 -19.28 -18.35 66.51
CA GLU A 14 -19.09 -17.07 67.19
C GLU A 14 -18.46 -16.09 66.15
N ASN A 15 -19.22 -15.10 65.70
CA ASN A 15 -18.78 -14.12 64.75
C ASN A 15 -18.13 -14.72 63.49
N THR A 16 -18.64 -15.86 63.03
CA THR A 16 -18.08 -16.71 61.98
C THR A 16 -18.63 -16.28 60.61
N THR A 17 -17.78 -16.20 59.52
CA THR A 17 -18.24 -15.92 58.16
C THR A 17 -19.03 -17.11 57.59
N LEU A 18 -19.90 -16.88 56.62
CA LEU A 18 -20.64 -17.93 55.93
C LEU A 18 -19.68 -19.00 55.36
N LEU A 19 -18.56 -18.58 54.79
CA LEU A 19 -17.53 -19.49 54.26
C LEU A 19 -16.90 -20.37 55.34
N ASP A 20 -16.57 -19.78 56.50
CA ASP A 20 -15.94 -20.53 57.60
C ASP A 20 -16.95 -21.44 58.32
N ALA A 21 -18.22 -21.04 58.40
CA ALA A 21 -19.29 -21.91 58.91
C ALA A 21 -19.47 -23.13 57.99
N ILE A 22 -19.47 -22.98 56.66
CA ILE A 22 -19.52 -24.08 55.71
C ILE A 22 -18.34 -25.02 55.89
N LYS A 23 -17.12 -24.51 56.07
CA LYS A 23 -15.92 -25.33 56.34
C LYS A 23 -16.00 -26.09 57.65
N GLN A 24 -16.50 -25.48 58.75
CA GLN A 24 -16.68 -26.14 60.02
C GLN A 24 -17.68 -27.29 59.94
N ILE A 25 -18.80 -27.06 59.20
CA ILE A 25 -19.79 -28.14 59.01
C ILE A 25 -19.18 -29.25 58.14
N SER A 26 -18.44 -28.95 57.09
CA SER A 26 -17.74 -29.95 56.28
C SER A 26 -16.80 -30.81 57.12
N THR A 27 -16.01 -30.20 58.02
CA THR A 27 -15.06 -30.88 58.88
C THR A 27 -15.79 -31.76 59.95
N THR A 28 -16.92 -31.29 60.50
CA THR A 28 -17.65 -31.96 61.52
C THR A 28 -18.49 -33.12 60.98
N THR A 29 -19.03 -32.99 59.75
CA THR A 29 -19.93 -34.01 59.19
C THR A 29 -19.22 -34.94 58.20
N GLY A 30 -18.03 -34.61 57.74
CA GLY A 30 -17.33 -35.33 56.65
C GLY A 30 -18.04 -35.22 55.31
N MET A 31 -18.97 -34.26 55.15
CA MET A 31 -19.64 -34.00 53.89
C MET A 31 -18.85 -33.00 53.03
N GLU A 32 -18.85 -33.23 51.71
CA GLU A 32 -18.22 -32.34 50.73
C GLU A 32 -19.17 -31.21 50.34
N PHE A 33 -18.65 -29.99 50.28
CA PHE A 33 -19.39 -28.82 49.87
C PHE A 33 -18.87 -28.29 48.53
N PHE A 34 -19.75 -28.22 47.54
CA PHE A 34 -19.47 -27.56 46.25
C PHE A 34 -20.13 -26.20 46.21
N TYR A 35 -19.33 -25.15 46.04
CA TYR A 35 -19.81 -23.77 45.94
C TYR A 35 -18.83 -22.89 45.17
N ASN A 36 -19.34 -21.79 44.60
CA ASN A 36 -18.47 -20.77 44.00
C ASN A 36 -17.82 -19.94 45.13
N THR A 37 -16.53 -20.20 45.36
CA THR A 37 -15.76 -19.58 46.45
C THR A 37 -15.75 -18.05 46.38
N GLY A 38 -15.67 -17.46 45.16
CA GLY A 38 -15.69 -16.02 44.97
C GLY A 38 -17.02 -15.40 45.39
N GLN A 39 -18.14 -16.02 45.06
CA GLN A 39 -19.48 -15.53 45.38
C GLN A 39 -19.79 -15.66 46.86
N VAL A 40 -19.47 -16.79 47.49
CA VAL A 40 -19.70 -17.03 48.91
C VAL A 40 -18.78 -16.14 49.76
N LYS A 41 -17.54 -15.94 49.38
CA LYS A 41 -16.59 -15.06 50.07
C LYS A 41 -17.00 -13.57 49.97
N ALA A 42 -17.60 -13.14 48.86
CA ALA A 42 -18.08 -11.77 48.69
C ALA A 42 -19.29 -11.45 49.58
N TYR A 43 -19.96 -12.46 50.15
CA TYR A 43 -21.12 -12.31 51.04
C TYR A 43 -20.67 -12.29 52.50
N ASP A 44 -20.40 -11.09 53.06
CA ASP A 44 -19.85 -10.89 54.43
C ASP A 44 -20.95 -10.91 55.50
N LYS A 45 -21.68 -12.03 55.58
CA LYS A 45 -22.63 -12.27 56.69
C LYS A 45 -21.89 -12.91 57.86
N ARG A 46 -21.91 -12.23 59.03
CA ARG A 46 -21.37 -12.75 60.29
C ARG A 46 -22.47 -13.48 61.08
N ILE A 47 -22.15 -14.69 61.56
CA ILE A 47 -23.11 -15.58 62.16
C ILE A 47 -22.61 -15.93 63.57
N SER A 48 -23.49 -15.73 64.54
CA SER A 48 -23.24 -16.14 65.92
C SER A 48 -24.46 -16.91 66.39
N LYS A 49 -24.34 -18.23 66.51
CA LYS A 49 -25.41 -19.14 67.01
C LYS A 49 -24.82 -20.46 67.43
N GLU A 50 -25.45 -21.04 68.52
CA GLU A 50 -25.15 -22.39 69.01
C GLU A 50 -26.28 -23.32 68.58
N PHE A 51 -25.90 -24.45 68.00
CA PHE A 51 -26.76 -25.52 67.56
C PHE A 51 -26.45 -26.76 68.46
N SER A 52 -27.46 -27.33 69.13
CA SER A 52 -27.31 -28.54 69.92
C SER A 52 -28.28 -29.58 69.41
N ASP A 53 -27.78 -30.75 69.05
CA ASP A 53 -28.55 -31.86 68.47
C ASP A 53 -29.49 -31.42 67.31
N THR A 54 -29.03 -30.53 66.47
CA THR A 54 -29.86 -29.91 65.41
C THR A 54 -29.63 -30.64 64.09
N PRO A 55 -30.69 -30.99 63.31
CA PRO A 55 -30.54 -31.57 61.97
C PRO A 55 -29.76 -30.69 61.05
N LEU A 56 -28.87 -31.26 60.20
CA LEU A 56 -28.03 -30.54 59.22
C LEU A 56 -28.85 -29.66 58.27
N THR A 57 -30.01 -30.13 57.84
CA THR A 57 -30.93 -29.36 56.98
C THR A 57 -31.36 -28.06 57.62
N GLN A 58 -31.73 -28.08 58.93
CA GLN A 58 -32.11 -26.85 59.62
C GLN A 58 -30.92 -25.91 59.85
N VAL A 59 -29.71 -26.44 60.05
CA VAL A 59 -28.50 -25.64 60.15
C VAL A 59 -28.22 -24.93 58.79
N LEU A 60 -28.33 -25.65 57.67
CA LEU A 60 -28.14 -25.11 56.35
C LEU A 60 -29.21 -24.07 55.99
N GLU A 61 -30.48 -24.32 56.27
CA GLU A 61 -31.56 -23.36 56.08
C GLU A 61 -31.31 -22.07 56.86
N PHE A 62 -30.89 -22.17 58.14
CA PHE A 62 -30.55 -21.00 58.94
C PHE A 62 -29.35 -20.24 58.40
N LEU A 63 -28.29 -20.92 57.95
CA LEU A 63 -27.10 -20.29 57.41
C LEU A 63 -27.39 -19.55 56.08
N LEU A 64 -28.25 -20.13 55.24
CA LEU A 64 -28.61 -19.60 53.95
C LEU A 64 -29.86 -18.74 53.97
N ASP A 65 -30.52 -18.56 55.14
CA ASP A 65 -31.65 -17.66 55.26
C ASP A 65 -31.23 -16.20 54.95
N LYS A 66 -32.06 -15.50 54.18
CA LYS A 66 -31.81 -14.12 53.70
C LYS A 66 -30.49 -13.96 52.94
N THR A 67 -29.93 -15.05 52.41
CA THR A 67 -28.81 -15.00 51.47
C THR A 67 -29.32 -15.27 50.07
N PRO A 68 -28.57 -14.86 49.00
CA PRO A 68 -28.92 -15.17 47.62
C PRO A 68 -28.66 -16.64 47.24
N PHE A 69 -28.39 -17.50 48.23
CA PHE A 69 -28.03 -18.89 48.01
C PHE A 69 -29.11 -19.85 48.45
N THR A 70 -29.15 -21.01 47.82
CA THR A 70 -29.91 -22.21 48.25
C THR A 70 -29.01 -23.44 48.11
N TYR A 71 -29.43 -24.57 48.64
CA TYR A 71 -28.64 -25.79 48.58
C TYR A 71 -29.42 -26.95 47.98
N LYS A 72 -28.68 -27.91 47.40
CA LYS A 72 -29.18 -29.24 47.02
C LYS A 72 -28.32 -30.29 47.73
N LEU A 73 -28.97 -31.34 48.21
CA LEU A 73 -28.31 -32.48 48.83
C LEU A 73 -28.24 -33.63 47.80
N GLU A 74 -27.03 -34.11 47.54
CA GLU A 74 -26.75 -35.24 46.66
C GLU A 74 -25.81 -36.21 47.38
N ASP A 75 -26.35 -37.30 47.90
CA ASP A 75 -25.64 -38.32 48.72
C ASP A 75 -24.79 -37.72 49.84
N LYS A 76 -23.47 -37.68 49.70
CA LYS A 76 -22.50 -37.09 50.64
C LYS A 76 -22.05 -35.67 50.28
N THR A 77 -22.69 -35.06 49.29
CA THR A 77 -22.28 -33.76 48.73
C THR A 77 -23.39 -32.73 48.88
N ILE A 78 -23.04 -31.53 49.31
CA ILE A 78 -23.94 -30.39 49.45
C ILE A 78 -23.53 -29.34 48.40
N VAL A 79 -24.39 -29.07 47.42
CA VAL A 79 -24.14 -28.08 46.39
C VAL A 79 -24.87 -26.78 46.72
N ILE A 80 -24.12 -25.70 46.94
CA ILE A 80 -24.68 -24.36 47.19
C ILE A 80 -24.74 -23.62 45.85
N VAL A 81 -25.96 -23.24 45.44
CA VAL A 81 -26.25 -22.51 44.21
C VAL A 81 -26.95 -21.20 44.50
N GLN A 82 -26.89 -20.25 43.59
CA GLN A 82 -27.70 -19.04 43.70
C GLN A 82 -29.19 -19.38 43.61
N ARG A 83 -29.99 -18.79 44.49
CA ARG A 83 -31.45 -18.89 44.48
C ARG A 83 -31.94 -18.24 43.19
N PRO A 84 -32.72 -18.90 42.32
CA PRO A 84 -33.30 -18.26 41.14
C PRO A 84 -34.18 -17.11 41.64
N VAL A 85 -33.86 -15.90 41.20
CA VAL A 85 -34.66 -14.70 41.49
C VAL A 85 -35.97 -14.90 40.72
N GLN A 86 -37.07 -15.08 41.41
CA GLN A 86 -38.38 -14.91 40.82
C GLN A 86 -38.54 -13.41 40.56
N ALA A 87 -38.12 -12.97 39.38
CA ALA A 87 -38.48 -11.67 38.85
C ALA A 87 -40.01 -11.67 38.66
N ASN A 88 -40.70 -10.78 39.32
CA ASN A 88 -42.03 -10.33 38.89
C ASN A 88 -41.83 -9.69 37.51
N THR A 89 -41.86 -10.50 36.45
CA THR A 89 -41.79 -10.05 35.06
C THR A 89 -43.18 -9.48 34.75
N PRO A 90 -43.28 -8.20 34.36
CA PRO A 90 -44.44 -7.74 33.62
C PRO A 90 -44.56 -8.67 32.41
N GLN A 91 -45.75 -9.10 32.03
CA GLN A 91 -46.00 -9.89 30.82
C GLN A 91 -45.49 -9.09 29.61
N ILE A 92 -44.23 -9.33 29.21
CA ILE A 92 -43.66 -8.76 27.99
C ILE A 92 -44.33 -9.49 26.83
N LYS A 93 -45.07 -8.75 26.06
CA LYS A 93 -45.69 -9.22 24.81
C LYS A 93 -44.57 -9.48 23.84
N LEU A 94 -44.12 -10.73 23.77
CA LEU A 94 -43.10 -11.18 22.83
C LEU A 94 -43.69 -11.09 21.41
N ILE A 95 -43.01 -10.36 20.55
CA ILE A 95 -43.29 -10.25 19.11
C ILE A 95 -42.41 -11.32 18.44
N GLU A 96 -42.98 -12.19 17.66
CA GLU A 96 -42.22 -13.10 16.82
C GLU A 96 -41.80 -12.39 15.53
N LEU A 97 -40.53 -11.98 15.45
CA LEU A 97 -39.95 -11.46 14.24
C LEU A 97 -39.66 -12.64 13.28
N LYS A 98 -40.36 -12.67 12.17
CA LYS A 98 -40.26 -13.74 11.16
C LYS A 98 -39.87 -13.18 9.81
N GLY A 99 -39.01 -13.90 9.10
CA GLY A 99 -38.65 -13.53 7.74
C GLY A 99 -37.78 -14.59 7.06
N VAL A 100 -37.42 -14.29 5.84
CA VAL A 100 -36.53 -15.10 5.01
C VAL A 100 -35.35 -14.24 4.58
N VAL A 101 -34.15 -14.80 4.65
CA VAL A 101 -32.93 -14.14 4.22
C VAL A 101 -32.50 -14.73 2.88
N PHE A 102 -32.28 -13.86 1.89
CA PHE A 102 -31.87 -14.20 0.54
C PHE A 102 -30.54 -13.57 0.20
N ASP A 103 -29.82 -14.20 -0.71
CA ASP A 103 -28.76 -13.56 -1.48
C ASP A 103 -29.35 -12.44 -2.34
N LYS A 104 -28.79 -11.25 -2.27
CA LYS A 104 -29.27 -10.07 -3.01
C LYS A 104 -29.21 -10.24 -4.52
N ASP A 105 -28.23 -11.01 -4.99
CA ASP A 105 -27.87 -11.14 -6.40
C ASP A 105 -28.53 -12.36 -7.06
N THR A 106 -28.51 -13.52 -6.39
CA THR A 106 -29.07 -14.79 -6.91
C THR A 106 -30.52 -15.03 -6.49
N ARG A 107 -30.99 -14.33 -5.46
CA ARG A 107 -32.26 -14.57 -4.77
C ARG A 107 -32.42 -15.97 -4.18
N GLU A 108 -31.32 -16.71 -4.02
CA GLU A 108 -31.34 -17.99 -3.33
C GLU A 108 -31.45 -17.77 -1.81
N PRO A 109 -32.24 -18.61 -1.10
CA PRO A 109 -32.35 -18.51 0.35
C PRO A 109 -31.01 -18.86 1.02
N LEU A 110 -30.64 -18.12 2.06
CA LEU A 110 -29.38 -18.29 2.79
C LEU A 110 -29.58 -19.01 4.11
N PRO A 111 -29.20 -20.32 4.22
CA PRO A 111 -29.26 -21.07 5.47
C PRO A 111 -28.06 -20.70 6.36
N GLY A 112 -28.29 -20.69 7.69
CA GLY A 112 -27.23 -20.46 8.67
C GLY A 112 -26.85 -19.00 8.90
N VAL A 113 -27.63 -18.04 8.38
CA VAL A 113 -27.45 -16.61 8.67
C VAL A 113 -27.73 -16.38 10.16
N THR A 114 -26.79 -15.77 10.85
CA THR A 114 -26.96 -15.37 12.25
C THR A 114 -27.80 -14.08 12.31
N VAL A 115 -28.88 -14.12 13.07
CA VAL A 115 -29.79 -12.99 13.37
C VAL A 115 -29.70 -12.68 14.84
N MET A 116 -29.20 -11.50 15.24
CA MET A 116 -28.97 -11.18 16.65
C MET A 116 -29.23 -9.71 16.97
N ILE A 117 -29.50 -9.40 18.23
CA ILE A 117 -29.60 -8.03 18.72
C ILE A 117 -28.19 -7.49 18.94
N GLU A 118 -27.90 -6.29 18.45
CA GLU A 118 -26.62 -5.62 18.63
C GLU A 118 -26.31 -5.38 20.10
N GLY A 119 -25.13 -5.84 20.55
CA GLY A 119 -24.70 -5.74 21.93
C GLY A 119 -25.31 -6.75 22.91
N SER A 120 -26.07 -7.76 22.41
CA SER A 120 -26.67 -8.83 23.18
C SER A 120 -26.18 -10.21 22.73
N GLN A 121 -26.33 -11.20 23.59
CA GLN A 121 -26.13 -12.61 23.22
C GLN A 121 -27.43 -13.28 22.70
N GLN A 122 -28.53 -12.53 22.58
CA GLN A 122 -29.79 -13.05 22.07
C GLN A 122 -29.76 -13.07 20.55
N GLY A 123 -29.99 -14.23 19.96
CA GLY A 123 -30.01 -14.42 18.51
C GLY A 123 -30.58 -15.76 18.10
N THR A 124 -30.79 -15.90 16.80
CA THR A 124 -31.22 -17.12 16.13
C THR A 124 -30.42 -17.29 14.84
N ALA A 125 -30.60 -18.43 14.15
CA ALA A 125 -30.01 -18.66 12.83
C ALA A 125 -31.12 -19.07 11.84
N THR A 126 -30.93 -18.79 10.55
CA THR A 126 -31.84 -19.22 9.50
C THR A 126 -31.76 -20.73 9.27
N ASN A 127 -32.91 -21.34 8.97
CA ASN A 127 -33.03 -22.76 8.61
C ASN A 127 -32.58 -23.05 7.17
N ALA A 128 -32.73 -24.29 6.70
CA ALA A 128 -32.37 -24.72 5.34
C ALA A 128 -33.07 -23.92 4.21
N ASN A 129 -34.22 -23.32 4.48
CA ASN A 129 -34.98 -22.48 3.54
C ASN A 129 -34.67 -20.98 3.72
N GLY A 130 -33.64 -20.59 4.49
CA GLY A 130 -33.32 -19.20 4.78
C GLY A 130 -34.27 -18.51 5.76
N GLU A 131 -35.24 -19.25 6.36
CA GLU A 131 -36.25 -18.68 7.26
C GLU A 131 -35.72 -18.53 8.68
N PHE A 132 -36.09 -17.46 9.37
CA PHE A 132 -35.82 -17.27 10.77
C PHE A 132 -37.08 -16.90 11.56
N ILE A 133 -37.10 -17.32 12.82
CA ILE A 133 -38.08 -16.92 13.83
C ILE A 133 -37.30 -16.45 15.04
N PHE A 134 -37.48 -15.18 15.39
CA PHE A 134 -36.77 -14.55 16.48
C PHE A 134 -37.76 -13.88 17.46
N PRO A 135 -38.04 -14.48 18.63
CA PRO A 135 -38.88 -13.88 19.63
C PRO A 135 -38.16 -12.68 20.28
N ILE A 136 -38.76 -11.51 20.17
CA ILE A 136 -38.19 -10.24 20.66
C ILE A 136 -39.28 -9.46 21.40
N ASP A 137 -38.94 -8.69 22.39
CA ASP A 137 -39.90 -7.79 23.03
C ASP A 137 -40.19 -6.52 22.21
N SER A 138 -41.16 -5.70 22.61
CA SER A 138 -41.59 -4.51 21.89
C SER A 138 -40.63 -3.30 22.03
N GLY A 139 -39.34 -3.53 22.21
CA GLY A 139 -38.33 -2.50 22.34
C GLY A 139 -37.80 -1.96 21.01
N ASN A 140 -36.88 -1.01 21.11
CA ASN A 140 -36.11 -0.50 19.98
C ASN A 140 -34.75 -1.17 19.94
N TYR A 141 -34.45 -1.90 18.87
CA TYR A 141 -33.23 -2.70 18.73
C TYR A 141 -32.62 -2.51 17.35
N ASN A 142 -31.30 -2.61 17.28
CA ASN A 142 -30.59 -2.87 16.03
C ASN A 142 -30.47 -4.40 15.88
N ILE A 143 -31.09 -4.95 14.84
CA ILE A 143 -30.98 -6.37 14.50
C ILE A 143 -29.88 -6.52 13.46
N ILE A 144 -28.95 -7.40 13.77
CA ILE A 144 -27.80 -7.72 12.92
C ILE A 144 -28.06 -9.01 12.19
N PHE A 145 -27.88 -9.00 10.87
CA PHE A 145 -27.81 -10.19 10.03
C PHE A 145 -26.37 -10.36 9.58
N SER A 146 -25.77 -11.50 9.87
CA SER A 146 -24.39 -11.81 9.47
C SER A 146 -24.26 -13.24 8.96
N PHE A 147 -23.55 -13.38 7.85
CA PHE A 147 -23.24 -14.67 7.24
C PHE A 147 -21.86 -14.63 6.63
N ILE A 148 -21.13 -15.76 6.64
CA ILE A 148 -19.77 -15.83 6.08
C ILE A 148 -19.84 -15.56 4.57
N GLY A 149 -19.03 -14.60 4.09
CA GLY A 149 -19.03 -14.20 2.68
C GLY A 149 -20.09 -13.14 2.30
N TYR A 150 -20.79 -12.55 3.28
CA TYR A 150 -21.79 -11.51 3.06
C TYR A 150 -21.54 -10.27 3.91
N GLU A 151 -21.94 -9.10 3.40
CA GLU A 151 -21.90 -7.86 4.17
C GLU A 151 -22.84 -7.93 5.38
N ARG A 152 -22.33 -7.47 6.53
CA ARG A 152 -23.12 -7.36 7.74
C ARG A 152 -24.22 -6.31 7.54
N LEU A 153 -25.49 -6.73 7.62
CA LEU A 153 -26.64 -5.84 7.56
C LEU A 153 -27.15 -5.52 8.97
N VAL A 154 -27.29 -4.23 9.27
CA VAL A 154 -27.92 -3.76 10.53
C VAL A 154 -29.24 -3.07 10.18
N LYS A 155 -30.34 -3.56 10.76
CA LYS A 155 -31.69 -3.02 10.54
C LYS A 155 -32.34 -2.65 11.86
N LYS A 156 -32.90 -1.43 11.95
CA LYS A 156 -33.56 -0.94 13.18
C LYS A 156 -34.94 -1.55 13.32
N PHE A 157 -35.20 -2.17 14.45
CA PHE A 157 -36.52 -2.64 14.88
C PHE A 157 -37.07 -1.70 15.92
N ASN A 158 -38.33 -1.27 15.80
CA ASN A 158 -39.01 -0.32 16.69
C ASN A 158 -40.32 -0.86 17.29
N GLY A 159 -40.49 -2.15 17.35
CA GLY A 159 -41.68 -2.83 17.88
C GLY A 159 -42.86 -2.88 16.92
N ASN A 160 -42.94 -1.99 15.91
CA ASN A 160 -44.08 -1.89 14.99
C ASN A 160 -43.74 -2.22 13.52
N ASN A 161 -42.43 -2.32 13.17
CA ASN A 161 -42.00 -2.49 11.78
C ASN A 161 -41.58 -3.94 11.43
N SER A 162 -42.21 -4.94 12.08
CA SER A 162 -41.92 -6.37 11.83
C SER A 162 -42.11 -6.78 10.37
N ALA A 163 -42.98 -6.09 9.63
CA ALA A 163 -43.21 -6.34 8.20
C ALA A 163 -41.96 -6.09 7.33
N GLU A 164 -41.09 -5.15 7.73
CA GLU A 164 -39.85 -4.86 7.04
C GLU A 164 -38.80 -5.97 7.14
N PHE A 165 -39.00 -6.93 8.02
CA PHE A 165 -38.11 -8.06 8.25
C PHE A 165 -38.53 -9.33 7.53
N ARG A 166 -39.65 -9.32 6.80
CA ARG A 166 -40.16 -10.49 6.07
C ARG A 166 -39.22 -10.95 4.98
N GLU A 167 -38.56 -10.01 4.31
CA GLU A 167 -37.58 -10.29 3.27
C GLU A 167 -36.30 -9.49 3.57
N ILE A 168 -35.24 -10.19 3.86
CA ILE A 168 -33.91 -9.63 4.12
C ILE A 168 -32.99 -10.07 2.99
N GLN A 169 -32.34 -9.10 2.36
CA GLN A 169 -31.35 -9.35 1.31
C GLN A 169 -29.96 -9.04 1.86
N LEU A 170 -29.09 -10.04 1.86
CA LEU A 170 -27.66 -9.84 2.16
C LEU A 170 -26.91 -9.69 0.84
N ALA A 171 -26.14 -8.63 0.72
CA ALA A 171 -25.19 -8.47 -0.36
C ALA A 171 -23.99 -9.40 -0.09
N PRO A 172 -23.51 -10.17 -1.09
CA PRO A 172 -22.23 -10.84 -0.95
C PRO A 172 -21.18 -9.80 -0.51
N ALA A 173 -20.42 -10.10 0.54
CA ALA A 173 -19.29 -9.26 0.89
C ALA A 173 -18.38 -9.28 -0.35
N VAL A 174 -18.28 -8.13 -1.03
CA VAL A 174 -17.09 -7.90 -1.83
C VAL A 174 -15.98 -7.94 -0.80
N GLU A 175 -15.30 -9.08 -0.69
CA GLU A 175 -14.16 -9.18 0.21
C GLU A 175 -13.22 -8.04 -0.16
N THR A 176 -13.31 -6.92 0.54
CA THR A 176 -12.17 -6.05 0.76
C THR A 176 -11.24 -6.89 1.62
N ILE A 177 -10.49 -7.75 0.95
CA ILE A 177 -9.54 -8.64 1.59
C ILE A 177 -8.43 -7.72 2.08
N GLU A 178 -8.58 -7.18 3.31
CA GLU A 178 -7.62 -6.27 3.90
C GLU A 178 -6.26 -6.93 4.14
N ASP A 179 -6.20 -8.26 4.11
CA ASP A 179 -5.01 -9.06 4.44
C ASP A 179 -4.66 -10.14 3.39
N VAL A 180 -4.75 -9.80 2.11
CA VAL A 180 -4.32 -10.70 1.04
C VAL A 180 -3.01 -10.24 0.43
N VAL A 181 -2.04 -11.13 0.38
CA VAL A 181 -0.82 -10.96 -0.41
C VAL A 181 -1.12 -11.37 -1.84
N VAL A 182 -0.96 -10.41 -2.75
CA VAL A 182 -1.13 -10.63 -4.18
C VAL A 182 0.23 -10.91 -4.78
N THR A 183 0.39 -12.12 -5.31
CA THR A 183 1.65 -12.50 -5.95
C THR A 183 1.62 -12.35 -7.48
N GLY A 184 0.52 -11.83 -8.06
CA GLY A 184 0.34 -11.75 -9.52
C GLY A 184 -0.08 -13.07 -10.17
N ILE A 185 0.23 -14.21 -9.55
CA ILE A 185 -0.20 -15.55 -9.99
C ILE A 185 -1.39 -16.01 -9.17
N TYR A 186 -1.35 -15.85 -7.86
CA TYR A 186 -2.44 -16.21 -6.95
C TYR A 186 -2.58 -15.14 -5.84
N ARG A 187 -3.71 -15.19 -5.15
CA ARG A 187 -3.99 -14.40 -3.95
C ARG A 187 -4.03 -15.33 -2.76
N ARG A 188 -3.34 -15.01 -1.69
CA ARG A 188 -3.34 -15.77 -0.43
C ARG A 188 -3.62 -14.85 0.74
N LYS A 189 -4.30 -15.37 1.75
CA LYS A 189 -4.43 -14.65 3.03
C LYS A 189 -3.03 -14.43 3.61
N LYS A 190 -2.77 -13.25 4.13
CA LYS A 190 -1.47 -12.85 4.69
C LYS A 190 -0.98 -13.82 5.76
N GLU A 191 -1.90 -14.34 6.59
CA GLU A 191 -1.62 -15.34 7.63
C GLU A 191 -1.10 -16.69 7.07
N SER A 192 -1.50 -17.05 5.84
CA SER A 192 -1.06 -18.27 5.16
C SER A 192 0.16 -18.06 4.25
N PHE A 193 0.67 -16.83 4.18
CA PHE A 193 1.81 -16.48 3.34
C PHE A 193 3.09 -16.47 4.18
N THR A 194 4.01 -17.38 3.88
CA THR A 194 5.26 -17.56 4.63
C THR A 194 6.39 -16.64 4.19
N GLY A 195 6.21 -15.90 3.09
CA GLY A 195 7.20 -14.97 2.54
C GLY A 195 7.09 -13.55 3.10
N SER A 196 8.13 -12.74 2.91
CA SER A 196 8.12 -11.31 3.23
C SER A 196 7.52 -10.53 2.08
N ALA A 197 6.32 -9.98 2.29
CA ALA A 197 5.64 -9.12 1.34
C ALA A 197 5.10 -7.86 2.01
N SER A 198 5.15 -6.73 1.30
CA SER A 198 4.50 -5.49 1.72
C SER A 198 3.49 -5.09 0.65
N THR A 199 2.24 -4.88 1.02
CA THR A 199 1.18 -4.44 0.12
C THR A 199 0.73 -3.03 0.49
N TYR A 200 0.65 -2.16 -0.51
CA TYR A 200 0.24 -0.76 -0.40
C TYR A 200 -1.00 -0.54 -1.25
N LYS A 201 -2.03 0.05 -0.69
CA LYS A 201 -3.23 0.48 -1.41
C LYS A 201 -2.98 1.79 -2.15
N VAL A 202 -3.81 2.09 -3.14
CA VAL A 202 -3.67 3.33 -3.93
C VAL A 202 -3.77 4.60 -3.09
N GLU A 203 -4.54 4.58 -2.00
CA GLU A 203 -4.70 5.69 -1.06
C GLU A 203 -3.37 6.03 -0.38
N ASP A 204 -2.65 5.02 0.13
CA ASP A 204 -1.34 5.15 0.76
C ASP A 204 -0.30 5.67 -0.25
N LEU A 205 -0.31 5.11 -1.46
CA LEU A 205 0.59 5.52 -2.54
C LEU A 205 0.39 6.99 -2.93
N LYS A 206 -0.87 7.45 -3.03
CA LYS A 206 -1.19 8.84 -3.35
C LYS A 206 -0.87 9.81 -2.22
N ALA A 207 -1.03 9.38 -0.96
CA ALA A 207 -0.64 10.17 0.20
C ALA A 207 0.87 10.38 0.27
N ALA A 208 1.68 9.40 -0.18
CA ALA A 208 3.13 9.50 -0.24
C ALA A 208 3.64 10.32 -1.44
N GLY A 209 2.89 10.40 -2.54
CA GLY A 209 3.25 11.18 -3.72
C GLY A 209 2.34 10.88 -4.93
N THR A 210 2.25 11.84 -5.85
CA THR A 210 1.39 11.74 -7.03
C THR A 210 2.15 11.65 -8.36
N GLN A 211 3.47 11.81 -8.35
CA GLN A 211 4.26 11.87 -9.59
C GLN A 211 4.31 10.52 -10.32
N ASN A 212 4.76 9.47 -9.64
CA ASN A 212 4.74 8.10 -10.14
C ASN A 212 4.74 7.09 -8.98
N VAL A 213 4.36 5.86 -9.29
CA VAL A 213 4.23 4.79 -8.30
C VAL A 213 5.55 4.44 -7.62
N LEU A 214 6.68 4.52 -8.32
CA LEU A 214 8.00 4.16 -7.78
C LEU A 214 8.45 5.13 -6.69
N GLN A 215 8.21 6.44 -6.88
CA GLN A 215 8.52 7.45 -5.87
C GLN A 215 7.67 7.26 -4.61
N SER A 216 6.39 6.92 -4.77
CA SER A 216 5.51 6.63 -3.65
C SER A 216 5.99 5.41 -2.86
N ILE A 217 6.38 4.33 -3.55
CA ILE A 217 6.93 3.12 -2.91
C ILE A 217 8.23 3.43 -2.17
N ARG A 218 9.13 4.21 -2.77
CA ARG A 218 10.39 4.64 -2.11
C ARG A 218 10.13 5.35 -0.78
N THR A 219 9.07 6.16 -0.72
CA THR A 219 8.69 6.88 0.51
C THR A 219 8.11 5.94 1.56
N LEU A 220 7.34 4.92 1.13
CA LEU A 220 6.62 4.01 2.03
C LEU A 220 7.46 2.81 2.47
N ASP A 221 8.41 2.36 1.64
CA ASP A 221 9.17 1.14 1.89
C ASP A 221 10.68 1.37 1.84
N PRO A 222 11.38 1.31 2.98
CA PRO A 222 12.83 1.51 3.05
C PRO A 222 13.64 0.44 2.30
N SER A 223 13.05 -0.73 2.00
CA SER A 223 13.73 -1.78 1.25
C SER A 223 13.77 -1.50 -0.26
N PHE A 224 12.91 -0.60 -0.75
CA PHE A 224 12.87 -0.17 -2.13
C PHE A 224 13.69 1.10 -2.30
N LYS A 225 14.74 1.03 -3.08
CA LYS A 225 15.65 2.15 -3.32
C LYS A 225 15.61 2.59 -4.78
N ILE A 226 15.66 3.89 -4.96
CA ILE A 226 15.89 4.53 -6.25
C ILE A 226 17.24 5.23 -6.16
N ASN A 227 18.21 4.75 -6.94
CA ASN A 227 19.52 5.37 -6.98
C ASN A 227 19.46 6.63 -7.86
N VAL A 228 19.79 7.75 -7.25
CA VAL A 228 19.85 9.03 -7.97
C VAL A 228 21.14 9.08 -8.77
N ASN A 229 21.01 9.30 -10.09
CA ASN A 229 22.15 9.50 -10.97
C ASN A 229 22.32 11.00 -11.23
N ASN A 230 23.32 11.61 -10.58
CA ASN A 230 23.58 13.04 -10.68
C ASN A 230 24.16 13.47 -12.05
N GLN A 231 24.55 12.54 -12.92
CA GLN A 231 25.07 12.89 -14.25
C GLN A 231 24.01 13.49 -15.17
N PHE A 232 22.75 13.06 -14.99
CA PHE A 232 21.63 13.46 -15.84
C PHE A 232 20.69 14.48 -15.17
N GLY A 233 20.99 14.88 -13.93
CA GLY A 233 20.09 15.74 -13.17
C GLY A 233 18.71 15.09 -12.94
N SER A 234 17.64 15.87 -12.95
CA SER A 234 16.25 15.40 -12.84
C SER A 234 15.60 15.22 -14.21
N ASP A 235 16.27 14.53 -15.14
CA ASP A 235 15.73 14.25 -16.46
C ASP A 235 14.54 13.26 -16.37
N PRO A 236 13.31 13.66 -16.75
CA PRO A 236 12.14 12.80 -16.67
C PRO A 236 12.17 11.63 -17.67
N ASN A 237 13.10 11.66 -18.64
CA ASN A 237 13.24 10.64 -19.67
C ASN A 237 14.19 9.51 -19.31
N ARG A 238 14.97 9.70 -18.25
CA ARG A 238 15.90 8.67 -17.79
C ARG A 238 15.24 7.73 -16.80
N LEU A 239 15.38 6.44 -17.10
CA LEU A 239 14.94 5.38 -16.19
C LEU A 239 15.82 5.36 -14.94
N PRO A 240 15.24 5.41 -13.74
CA PRO A 240 16.01 5.30 -12.52
C PRO A 240 16.54 3.88 -12.34
N ASP A 241 17.70 3.74 -11.68
CA ASP A 241 18.14 2.45 -11.19
C ASP A 241 17.35 2.12 -9.91
N VAL A 242 16.59 1.03 -9.93
CA VAL A 242 15.74 0.61 -8.82
C VAL A 242 16.25 -0.70 -8.23
N GLU A 243 16.24 -0.80 -6.91
CA GLU A 243 16.74 -1.96 -6.17
C GLU A 243 15.78 -2.35 -5.05
N ILE A 244 15.68 -3.66 -4.79
CA ILE A 244 15.02 -4.20 -3.61
C ILE A 244 16.07 -4.91 -2.76
N ARG A 245 16.25 -4.47 -1.50
CA ARG A 245 17.25 -5.03 -0.56
C ARG A 245 18.72 -4.92 -0.98
N GLY A 246 19.04 -4.06 -1.96
CA GLY A 246 20.41 -3.81 -2.40
C GLY A 246 20.81 -4.61 -3.64
N LYS A 247 22.07 -4.49 -4.01
CA LYS A 247 22.63 -5.12 -5.23
C LYS A 247 23.03 -6.56 -4.97
N SER A 248 22.61 -7.46 -5.86
CA SER A 248 22.98 -8.89 -5.83
C SER A 248 24.16 -9.21 -6.76
N SER A 249 24.49 -8.33 -7.71
CA SER A 249 25.57 -8.51 -8.68
C SER A 249 26.63 -7.42 -8.61
N VAL A 250 27.82 -7.70 -9.12
CA VAL A 250 28.96 -6.78 -9.15
C VAL A 250 28.68 -5.61 -10.10
N MET A 251 29.12 -4.40 -9.73
CA MET A 251 29.03 -3.21 -10.58
C MET A 251 29.76 -3.40 -11.91
N GLY A 252 29.16 -2.90 -13.00
CA GLY A 252 29.80 -2.89 -14.34
C GLY A 252 29.11 -3.75 -15.40
N LEU A 253 28.22 -4.68 -15.03
CA LEU A 253 27.59 -5.58 -15.98
C LEU A 253 26.47 -4.93 -16.82
N LYS A 254 25.99 -3.75 -16.42
CA LYS A 254 24.91 -3.03 -17.16
C LYS A 254 25.33 -2.63 -18.57
N GLU A 255 26.58 -2.20 -18.73
CA GLU A 255 27.14 -1.81 -20.03
C GLU A 255 27.34 -3.02 -20.94
N GLU A 256 27.65 -4.18 -20.37
CA GLU A 256 27.94 -5.41 -21.09
C GLU A 256 26.67 -6.17 -21.53
N TYR A 257 25.60 -6.14 -20.71
CA TYR A 257 24.35 -6.88 -20.97
C TYR A 257 23.17 -6.01 -21.43
N GLY A 258 23.32 -4.69 -21.50
CA GLY A 258 22.26 -3.74 -21.94
C GLY A 258 21.06 -3.62 -20.97
N THR A 259 21.03 -4.42 -19.89
CA THR A 259 20.00 -4.37 -18.85
C THR A 259 20.66 -4.39 -17.49
N ASP A 260 20.03 -3.73 -16.48
CA ASP A 260 20.55 -3.76 -15.12
C ASP A 260 20.28 -5.12 -14.47
N PRO A 261 21.31 -5.93 -14.17
CA PRO A 261 21.12 -7.25 -13.58
C PRO A 261 20.57 -7.18 -12.14
N ASN A 262 20.56 -6.02 -11.50
CA ASN A 262 20.02 -5.81 -10.16
C ASN A 262 18.54 -5.34 -10.17
N GLN A 263 17.97 -5.11 -11.34
CA GLN A 263 16.60 -4.65 -11.47
C GLN A 263 15.60 -5.72 -10.97
N PRO A 264 14.61 -5.34 -10.16
CA PRO A 264 13.53 -6.24 -9.78
C PRO A 264 12.64 -6.59 -10.97
N LEU A 265 11.94 -7.71 -10.88
CA LEU A 265 10.93 -8.11 -11.86
C LEU A 265 9.64 -7.30 -11.63
N PHE A 266 9.08 -6.75 -12.70
CA PHE A 266 7.81 -6.01 -12.65
C PHE A 266 6.68 -6.86 -13.22
N ILE A 267 5.57 -6.94 -12.47
CA ILE A 267 4.36 -7.68 -12.85
C ILE A 267 3.17 -6.72 -12.80
N LEU A 268 2.49 -6.56 -13.92
CA LEU A 268 1.27 -5.76 -14.06
C LEU A 268 0.08 -6.68 -14.38
N ASP A 269 -0.92 -6.76 -13.48
CA ASP A 269 -2.10 -7.63 -13.60
C ASP A 269 -1.74 -9.11 -13.86
N GLY A 270 -0.58 -9.54 -13.35
CA GLY A 270 -0.08 -10.90 -13.50
C GLY A 270 0.69 -11.17 -14.79
N PHE A 271 1.00 -10.17 -15.58
CA PHE A 271 1.88 -10.24 -16.75
C PHE A 271 3.18 -9.49 -16.49
N GLU A 272 4.28 -10.03 -17.01
CA GLU A 272 5.56 -9.35 -16.94
C GLU A 272 5.56 -8.05 -17.77
N THR A 273 6.16 -7.01 -17.23
CA THR A 273 6.24 -5.69 -17.87
C THR A 273 7.61 -5.06 -17.60
N ASP A 274 7.91 -3.96 -18.26
CA ASP A 274 9.17 -3.23 -18.11
C ASP A 274 9.03 -2.05 -17.12
N LEU A 275 10.19 -1.54 -16.68
CA LEU A 275 10.29 -0.39 -15.78
C LEU A 275 9.65 0.87 -16.38
N GLN A 276 9.78 1.06 -17.70
CA GLN A 276 9.21 2.20 -18.42
C GLN A 276 7.69 2.22 -18.31
N THR A 277 7.05 1.09 -18.59
CA THR A 277 5.59 0.92 -18.45
C THR A 277 5.12 1.21 -17.02
N VAL A 278 5.87 0.76 -16.01
CA VAL A 278 5.56 1.03 -14.60
C VAL A 278 5.70 2.51 -14.26
N MET A 279 6.72 3.17 -14.78
CA MET A 279 6.95 4.61 -14.57
C MET A 279 5.84 5.48 -15.17
N ASP A 280 5.35 5.09 -16.34
CA ASP A 280 4.31 5.82 -17.08
C ASP A 280 2.88 5.42 -16.63
N LEU A 281 2.77 4.37 -15.81
CA LEU A 281 1.48 3.89 -15.34
C LEU A 281 0.75 4.97 -14.55
N ASN A 282 -0.47 5.22 -14.96
CA ASN A 282 -1.33 6.16 -14.27
C ASN A 282 -1.72 5.64 -12.87
N MET A 283 -1.33 6.36 -11.82
CA MET A 283 -1.64 5.99 -10.43
C MET A 283 -3.14 5.85 -10.15
N ASN A 284 -4.01 6.52 -10.92
CA ASN A 284 -5.46 6.43 -10.72
C ASN A 284 -6.03 5.07 -11.16
N ARG A 285 -5.31 4.36 -12.02
CA ARG A 285 -5.66 3.00 -12.45
C ARG A 285 -5.18 1.92 -11.47
N ILE A 286 -4.25 2.23 -10.59
CA ILE A 286 -3.70 1.29 -9.63
C ILE A 286 -4.73 1.01 -8.53
N ALA A 287 -4.92 -0.26 -8.18
CA ALA A 287 -5.66 -0.70 -7.01
C ALA A 287 -4.71 -0.95 -5.83
N SER A 288 -3.63 -1.69 -6.08
CA SER A 288 -2.62 -2.04 -5.07
C SER A 288 -1.27 -2.31 -5.69
N VAL A 289 -0.23 -2.17 -4.87
CA VAL A 289 1.14 -2.58 -5.21
C VAL A 289 1.67 -3.48 -4.11
N THR A 290 2.18 -4.64 -4.49
CA THR A 290 2.79 -5.61 -3.57
C THR A 290 4.27 -5.79 -3.89
N LEU A 291 5.11 -5.60 -2.91
CA LEU A 291 6.55 -5.82 -2.98
C LEU A 291 6.90 -7.17 -2.38
N LEU A 292 7.36 -8.12 -3.21
CA LEU A 292 7.84 -9.43 -2.78
C LEU A 292 9.35 -9.37 -2.60
N LYS A 293 9.81 -9.61 -1.36
CA LYS A 293 11.18 -9.24 -0.96
C LYS A 293 12.13 -10.41 -0.75
N ASP A 294 11.63 -11.61 -0.55
CA ASP A 294 12.46 -12.77 -0.23
C ASP A 294 12.30 -13.93 -1.22
N ALA A 295 13.20 -14.89 -1.15
CA ALA A 295 13.22 -16.06 -2.03
C ALA A 295 11.94 -16.91 -1.92
N ALA A 296 11.32 -16.99 -0.74
CA ALA A 296 10.09 -17.75 -0.55
C ALA A 296 8.91 -17.11 -1.28
N SER A 297 8.83 -15.77 -1.26
CA SER A 297 7.79 -15.01 -1.96
C SER A 297 8.01 -14.94 -3.48
N THR A 298 9.27 -14.95 -3.94
CA THR A 298 9.64 -14.78 -5.35
C THR A 298 9.85 -16.10 -6.09
N ALA A 299 9.90 -17.25 -5.39
CA ALA A 299 10.17 -18.58 -5.97
C ALA A 299 9.27 -18.94 -7.16
N ILE A 300 8.03 -18.45 -7.18
CA ILE A 300 7.07 -18.69 -8.27
C ILE A 300 7.47 -18.07 -9.62
N TYR A 301 8.42 -17.14 -9.61
CA TYR A 301 8.93 -16.44 -10.79
C TYR A 301 10.32 -16.93 -11.22
N GLY A 302 10.90 -17.88 -10.47
CA GLY A 302 12.21 -18.47 -10.76
C GLY A 302 13.36 -17.48 -10.63
N SER A 303 14.44 -17.71 -11.38
CA SER A 303 15.69 -16.92 -11.31
C SER A 303 15.52 -15.43 -11.67
N ARG A 304 14.54 -15.10 -12.50
CA ARG A 304 14.26 -13.69 -12.90
C ARG A 304 13.83 -12.80 -11.73
N ALA A 305 13.36 -13.40 -10.66
CA ALA A 305 12.92 -12.70 -9.47
C ALA A 305 13.97 -12.66 -8.34
N ALA A 306 15.23 -12.94 -8.65
CA ALA A 306 16.31 -12.96 -7.66
C ALA A 306 16.46 -11.62 -6.91
N ASN A 307 16.16 -10.50 -7.58
CA ASN A 307 16.24 -9.15 -7.01
C ASN A 307 14.89 -8.63 -6.46
N GLY A 308 13.93 -9.54 -6.20
CA GLY A 308 12.58 -9.19 -5.77
C GLY A 308 11.61 -8.99 -6.93
N VAL A 309 10.32 -8.84 -6.57
CA VAL A 309 9.24 -8.63 -7.54
C VAL A 309 8.36 -7.49 -7.08
N LEU A 310 8.04 -6.57 -8.00
CA LEU A 310 7.02 -5.56 -7.82
C LEU A 310 5.77 -5.99 -8.57
N VAL A 311 4.71 -6.32 -7.83
CA VAL A 311 3.41 -6.72 -8.39
C VAL A 311 2.44 -5.55 -8.30
N ILE A 312 1.91 -5.12 -9.44
CA ILE A 312 0.94 -4.03 -9.54
C ILE A 312 -0.39 -4.62 -10.01
N GLU A 313 -1.45 -4.32 -9.29
CA GLU A 313 -2.81 -4.61 -9.72
C GLU A 313 -3.53 -3.32 -10.09
N THR A 314 -4.18 -3.32 -11.24
CA THR A 314 -5.04 -2.21 -11.65
C THR A 314 -6.48 -2.45 -11.17
N LYS A 315 -7.24 -1.36 -11.09
CA LYS A 315 -8.65 -1.40 -10.72
C LYS A 315 -9.45 -2.22 -11.73
N ILE A 316 -10.42 -2.95 -11.22
CA ILE A 316 -11.42 -3.65 -12.02
C ILE A 316 -12.62 -2.71 -12.13
N PRO A 317 -13.25 -2.55 -13.32
CA PRO A 317 -14.44 -1.71 -13.47
C PRO A 317 -15.55 -2.08 -12.48
N GLU A 318 -16.14 -1.08 -11.84
CA GLU A 318 -17.22 -1.28 -10.89
C GLU A 318 -18.55 -1.54 -11.60
N LYS A 319 -19.44 -2.29 -10.94
CA LYS A 319 -20.81 -2.49 -11.41
C LYS A 319 -21.67 -1.25 -11.09
N GLY A 320 -22.55 -0.90 -12.00
CA GLY A 320 -23.45 0.22 -11.80
C GLY A 320 -23.81 0.93 -13.11
N VAL A 321 -24.56 2.01 -12.98
CA VAL A 321 -24.82 2.90 -14.10
C VAL A 321 -23.52 3.53 -14.58
N LEU A 322 -23.48 3.94 -15.84
CA LEU A 322 -22.32 4.59 -16.42
C LEU A 322 -21.85 5.76 -15.54
N SER A 323 -20.65 5.64 -15.03
CA SER A 323 -19.94 6.66 -14.24
C SER A 323 -18.82 7.25 -15.08
N LEU A 324 -18.74 8.58 -15.12
CA LEU A 324 -17.67 9.32 -15.79
C LEU A 324 -16.88 10.09 -14.74
N SER A 325 -15.59 9.86 -14.67
CA SER A 325 -14.69 10.56 -13.76
C SER A 325 -13.58 11.29 -14.52
N TYR A 326 -13.31 12.51 -14.11
CA TYR A 326 -12.14 13.28 -14.57
C TYR A 326 -11.24 13.60 -13.39
N LYS A 327 -9.93 13.48 -13.59
CA LYS A 327 -8.92 13.85 -12.62
C LYS A 327 -7.77 14.59 -13.28
N GLY A 328 -7.44 15.75 -12.75
CA GLY A 328 -6.28 16.55 -13.12
C GLY A 328 -5.26 16.58 -11.98
N ASP A 329 -4.00 16.27 -12.28
CA ASP A 329 -2.89 16.35 -11.36
C ASP A 329 -1.87 17.38 -11.90
N PHE A 330 -1.52 18.37 -11.07
CA PHE A 330 -0.57 19.42 -11.43
C PHE A 330 0.52 19.50 -10.39
N SER A 331 1.78 19.59 -10.82
CA SER A 331 2.90 19.79 -9.91
C SER A 331 3.96 20.72 -10.48
N ILE A 332 4.64 21.41 -9.57
CA ILE A 332 5.78 22.29 -9.89
C ILE A 332 7.02 21.65 -9.26
N THR A 333 8.09 21.55 -10.04
CA THR A 333 9.37 21.00 -9.60
C THR A 333 10.45 22.06 -9.73
N MET A 334 11.19 22.31 -8.66
CA MET A 334 12.32 23.24 -8.66
C MET A 334 13.60 22.46 -8.36
N ALA A 335 14.71 22.89 -8.98
CA ALA A 335 16.02 22.32 -8.67
C ALA A 335 16.47 22.77 -7.28
N ASP A 336 16.94 21.83 -6.49
CA ASP A 336 17.73 22.12 -5.29
C ASP A 336 19.20 21.88 -5.61
N LEU A 337 19.98 22.97 -5.65
CA LEU A 337 21.41 22.95 -5.92
C LEU A 337 22.24 23.11 -4.64
N SER A 338 21.62 23.11 -3.46
CA SER A 338 22.30 23.38 -2.19
C SER A 338 23.37 22.34 -1.84
N ASP A 339 23.19 21.09 -2.31
CA ASP A 339 24.15 20.00 -2.09
C ASP A 339 25.42 20.11 -2.97
N TYR A 340 25.40 20.97 -4.01
CA TYR A 340 26.55 21.22 -4.86
C TYR A 340 27.44 22.30 -4.24
N ASN A 341 28.39 21.89 -3.45
CA ASN A 341 29.35 22.80 -2.81
C ASN A 341 30.53 23.08 -3.75
N LEU A 342 30.29 23.85 -4.80
CA LEU A 342 31.31 24.20 -5.79
C LEU A 342 32.12 25.40 -5.34
N MET A 343 33.40 25.39 -5.69
CA MET A 343 34.29 26.52 -5.48
C MET A 343 33.84 27.72 -6.33
N ASN A 344 33.93 28.95 -5.78
CA ASN A 344 33.82 30.16 -6.56
C ASN A 344 35.08 30.37 -7.42
N ALA A 345 35.07 31.39 -8.30
CA ALA A 345 36.15 31.62 -9.24
C ALA A 345 37.51 31.84 -8.57
N ARG A 346 37.55 32.58 -7.45
CA ARG A 346 38.76 32.84 -6.70
C ARG A 346 39.28 31.59 -6.00
N GLU A 347 38.41 30.87 -5.31
CA GLU A 347 38.76 29.61 -4.63
C GLU A 347 39.28 28.57 -5.63
N LYS A 348 38.65 28.49 -6.81
CA LYS A 348 39.08 27.58 -7.87
C LYS A 348 40.45 27.90 -8.40
N LEU A 349 40.74 29.18 -8.68
CA LEU A 349 42.06 29.62 -9.11
C LEU A 349 43.14 29.36 -8.06
N GLU A 350 42.86 29.69 -6.78
CA GLU A 350 43.77 29.39 -5.68
C GLU A 350 44.05 27.90 -5.51
N PHE A 351 43.01 27.06 -5.63
CA PHE A 351 43.17 25.62 -5.60
C PHE A 351 44.07 25.13 -6.73
N GLU A 352 43.85 25.60 -7.95
CA GLU A 352 44.67 25.24 -9.11
C GLU A 352 46.12 25.68 -8.99
N ILE A 353 46.37 26.86 -8.43
CA ILE A 353 47.75 27.34 -8.13
C ILE A 353 48.43 26.41 -7.13
N ARG A 354 47.74 26.06 -6.03
CA ARG A 354 48.26 25.12 -5.01
C ARG A 354 48.47 23.71 -5.56
N ALA A 355 47.64 23.27 -6.49
CA ALA A 355 47.76 21.99 -7.17
C ALA A 355 48.87 21.95 -8.24
N GLY A 356 49.57 23.08 -8.47
CA GLY A 356 50.69 23.15 -9.43
C GLY A 356 50.27 23.28 -10.89
N ARG A 357 48.96 23.55 -11.19
CA ARG A 357 48.45 23.62 -12.58
C ARG A 357 49.16 24.66 -13.43
N TYR A 358 49.68 25.72 -12.83
CA TYR A 358 50.40 26.82 -13.48
C TYR A 358 51.91 26.73 -13.31
N THR A 359 52.43 25.55 -13.03
CA THR A 359 53.85 25.24 -12.98
C THR A 359 54.21 24.38 -14.18
N SER A 360 55.13 24.87 -15.01
CA SER A 360 55.62 24.11 -16.16
C SER A 360 56.21 22.76 -15.72
N THR A 361 55.90 21.73 -16.42
CA THR A 361 56.50 20.38 -16.27
C THR A 361 57.73 20.21 -17.15
N THR A 362 58.00 21.15 -18.02
CA THR A 362 59.16 21.18 -18.90
C THR A 362 60.25 22.06 -18.30
N ASN A 363 61.48 21.94 -18.81
CA ASN A 363 62.60 22.86 -18.47
C ASN A 363 62.65 24.09 -19.36
N ASP A 364 61.65 24.31 -20.22
CA ASP A 364 61.59 25.49 -21.09
C ASP A 364 61.03 26.71 -20.34
N PRO A 365 61.78 27.82 -20.22
CA PRO A 365 61.29 29.03 -19.58
C PRO A 365 60.05 29.64 -20.31
N MET A 366 59.88 29.40 -21.60
CA MET A 366 58.73 29.91 -22.35
C MET A 366 57.40 29.28 -21.91
N ASP A 367 57.42 28.00 -21.55
CA ASP A 367 56.27 27.32 -21.03
C ASP A 367 55.80 27.89 -19.68
N GLN A 368 56.77 28.20 -18.80
CA GLN A 368 56.43 28.85 -17.52
C GLN A 368 55.83 30.24 -17.74
N ILE A 369 56.35 31.01 -18.69
CA ILE A 369 55.80 32.35 -19.03
C ILE A 369 54.37 32.19 -19.57
N ALA A 370 54.08 31.17 -20.40
CA ALA A 370 52.75 30.90 -20.91
C ALA A 370 51.78 30.55 -19.77
N MET A 371 52.20 29.71 -18.80
CA MET A 371 51.41 29.36 -17.62
C MET A 371 51.14 30.56 -16.71
N ASP A 372 52.14 31.42 -16.49
CA ASP A 372 51.97 32.64 -15.72
C ASP A 372 51.01 33.62 -16.40
N ASN A 373 51.07 33.77 -17.71
CA ASN A 373 50.16 34.59 -18.48
C ASN A 373 48.73 34.09 -18.36
N LEU A 374 48.51 32.76 -18.51
CA LEU A 374 47.22 32.14 -18.34
C LEU A 374 46.62 32.36 -16.97
N ARG A 375 47.41 32.15 -15.90
CA ARG A 375 47.03 32.47 -14.51
C ARG A 375 46.63 33.93 -14.34
N ASN A 376 47.43 34.83 -14.83
CA ASN A 376 47.20 36.27 -14.71
C ASN A 376 45.97 36.72 -15.47
N GLN A 377 45.68 36.14 -16.65
CA GLN A 377 44.46 36.39 -17.41
C GLN A 377 43.23 35.97 -16.60
N ARG A 378 43.24 34.77 -16.03
CA ARG A 378 42.14 34.30 -15.17
C ARG A 378 41.96 35.17 -13.94
N LEU A 379 43.06 35.57 -13.27
CA LEU A 379 43.00 36.48 -12.14
C LEU A 379 42.38 37.83 -12.55
N GLN A 380 42.77 38.37 -13.69
CA GLN A 380 42.22 39.63 -14.21
C GLN A 380 40.71 39.55 -14.47
N ASP A 381 40.23 38.42 -14.99
CA ASP A 381 38.80 38.20 -15.19
C ASP A 381 38.06 38.11 -13.87
N ILE A 382 38.60 37.43 -12.86
CA ILE A 382 38.05 37.36 -11.52
C ILE A 382 37.97 38.76 -10.89
N GLU A 383 39.04 39.57 -11.01
CA GLU A 383 39.06 40.96 -10.48
C GLU A 383 38.05 41.86 -11.21
N ARG A 384 37.70 41.54 -12.47
CA ARG A 384 36.62 42.21 -13.21
C ARG A 384 35.22 41.68 -12.84
N GLY A 385 35.11 40.76 -11.84
CA GLY A 385 33.85 40.26 -11.32
C GLY A 385 33.35 38.99 -11.97
N VAL A 386 34.16 38.27 -12.76
CA VAL A 386 33.77 37.00 -13.35
C VAL A 386 33.69 35.94 -12.26
N ASN A 387 32.50 35.45 -12.00
CA ASN A 387 32.22 34.35 -11.09
C ASN A 387 30.93 33.65 -11.54
N THR A 388 31.08 32.74 -12.48
CA THR A 388 29.93 32.09 -13.16
C THR A 388 29.49 30.86 -12.38
N TYR A 389 28.24 30.85 -11.91
CA TYR A 389 27.61 29.64 -11.37
C TYR A 389 26.93 28.87 -12.51
N TRP A 390 27.69 27.99 -13.16
CA TRP A 390 27.29 27.29 -14.38
C TRP A 390 26.07 26.38 -14.18
N LEU A 391 25.87 25.81 -12.98
CA LEU A 391 24.77 24.89 -12.70
C LEU A 391 23.39 25.53 -12.83
N SER A 392 23.29 26.86 -12.70
CA SER A 392 22.03 27.59 -12.87
C SER A 392 21.61 27.76 -14.34
N GLU A 393 22.53 27.62 -15.29
CA GLU A 393 22.28 27.90 -16.70
C GLU A 393 21.33 26.90 -17.36
N PRO A 394 21.48 25.57 -17.18
CA PRO A 394 20.63 24.59 -17.83
C PRO A 394 19.26 24.42 -17.16
N ILE A 395 19.01 25.05 -16.01
CA ILE A 395 17.82 24.78 -15.21
C ILE A 395 16.69 25.78 -15.44
N ARG A 396 15.49 25.30 -15.22
CA ARG A 396 14.22 26.06 -15.15
C ARG A 396 13.32 25.48 -14.07
N THR A 397 12.26 26.18 -13.74
CA THR A 397 11.15 25.57 -12.99
C THR A 397 10.42 24.59 -13.91
N GLY A 398 10.36 23.33 -13.49
CA GLY A 398 9.63 22.28 -14.19
C GLY A 398 8.13 22.33 -13.86
N PHE A 399 7.31 21.94 -14.82
CA PHE A 399 5.86 21.86 -14.65
C PHE A 399 5.34 20.55 -15.18
N VAL A 400 4.52 19.88 -14.36
CA VAL A 400 3.88 18.61 -14.72
C VAL A 400 2.37 18.80 -14.70
N GLN A 401 1.71 18.34 -15.76
CA GLN A 401 0.27 18.26 -15.85
C GLN A 401 -0.13 16.87 -16.34
N LYS A 402 -1.11 16.25 -15.65
CA LYS A 402 -1.68 14.98 -16.05
C LYS A 402 -3.19 15.07 -16.01
N HIS A 403 -3.84 14.60 -17.04
CA HIS A 403 -5.29 14.60 -17.19
C HIS A 403 -5.77 13.17 -17.43
N ASN A 404 -6.77 12.75 -16.67
CA ASN A 404 -7.34 11.41 -16.76
C ASN A 404 -8.84 11.50 -16.88
N LEU A 405 -9.38 10.87 -17.89
CA LEU A 405 -10.80 10.67 -18.08
C LEU A 405 -11.06 9.16 -18.01
N TYR A 406 -11.98 8.74 -17.16
CA TYR A 406 -12.33 7.34 -17.04
C TYR A 406 -13.84 7.19 -16.97
N ALA A 407 -14.37 6.31 -17.83
CA ALA A 407 -15.76 5.93 -17.88
C ALA A 407 -15.89 4.45 -17.53
N GLU A 408 -16.72 4.10 -16.58
CA GLU A 408 -16.94 2.72 -16.18
C GLU A 408 -18.40 2.45 -15.88
N GLY A 409 -18.79 1.18 -15.96
CA GLY A 409 -20.15 0.76 -15.67
C GLY A 409 -20.40 -0.70 -16.05
N GLY A 410 -21.65 -1.10 -16.00
CA GLY A 410 -22.10 -2.42 -16.37
C GLY A 410 -22.82 -3.16 -15.27
N GLU A 411 -23.21 -4.38 -15.55
CA GLU A 411 -23.94 -5.27 -14.67
C GLU A 411 -23.01 -6.40 -14.17
N GLU A 412 -23.57 -7.33 -13.39
CA GLU A 412 -22.82 -8.47 -12.88
C GLU A 412 -22.19 -9.33 -13.97
N ARG A 413 -22.91 -9.50 -15.09
CA ARG A 413 -22.45 -10.33 -16.20
C ARG A 413 -21.43 -9.65 -17.07
N ILE A 414 -21.51 -8.32 -17.22
CA ILE A 414 -20.61 -7.56 -18.07
C ILE A 414 -20.26 -6.25 -17.40
N ARG A 415 -18.96 -5.97 -17.26
CA ARG A 415 -18.43 -4.71 -16.77
C ARG A 415 -17.40 -4.18 -17.75
N TYR A 416 -17.40 -2.90 -17.95
CA TYR A 416 -16.49 -2.23 -18.88
C TYR A 416 -15.91 -0.96 -18.27
N GLY A 417 -14.68 -0.67 -18.66
CA GLY A 417 -13.97 0.56 -18.33
C GLY A 417 -13.27 1.10 -19.56
N LEU A 418 -13.34 2.40 -19.77
CA LEU A 418 -12.67 3.13 -20.85
C LEU A 418 -11.87 4.26 -20.22
N GLY A 419 -10.57 4.29 -20.45
CA GLY A 419 -9.69 5.33 -19.91
C GLY A 419 -8.94 6.06 -21.01
N LEU A 420 -8.81 7.37 -20.84
CA LEU A 420 -7.92 8.23 -21.61
C LEU A 420 -7.05 9.02 -20.66
N SER A 421 -5.76 9.01 -20.88
CA SER A 421 -4.78 9.75 -20.09
C SER A 421 -3.89 10.59 -21.00
N TYR A 422 -3.67 11.82 -20.59
CA TYR A 422 -2.69 12.71 -21.19
C TYR A 422 -1.75 13.22 -20.11
N GLY A 423 -0.46 13.13 -20.31
CA GLY A 423 0.57 13.66 -19.43
C GLY A 423 1.55 14.54 -20.21
N ASN A 424 1.91 15.68 -19.63
CA ASN A 424 2.99 16.52 -20.11
C ASN A 424 3.88 16.91 -18.93
N THR A 425 5.15 16.52 -19.01
CA THR A 425 6.17 16.79 -18.00
C THR A 425 7.24 17.66 -18.63
N GLN A 426 7.31 18.90 -18.18
CA GLN A 426 8.46 19.76 -18.45
C GLN A 426 9.49 19.55 -17.35
N GLY A 427 10.65 19.01 -17.74
CA GLY A 427 11.74 18.75 -16.79
C GLY A 427 12.39 20.03 -16.25
N VAL A 428 13.09 19.89 -15.15
CA VAL A 428 13.85 21.00 -14.53
C VAL A 428 15.01 21.42 -15.42
N MET A 429 15.56 20.54 -16.24
CA MET A 429 16.52 20.93 -17.27
C MET A 429 15.81 21.49 -18.50
N LYS A 430 16.34 22.57 -19.07
CA LYS A 430 15.89 23.15 -20.33
C LYS A 430 16.04 22.10 -21.46
N GLY A 431 15.00 21.93 -22.27
CA GLY A 431 14.99 20.94 -23.35
C GLY A 431 14.65 19.51 -22.92
N SER A 432 14.44 19.25 -21.62
CA SER A 432 14.00 17.94 -21.13
C SER A 432 12.49 17.94 -20.98
N ASP A 433 11.79 17.30 -21.89
CA ASP A 433 10.33 17.25 -21.91
C ASP A 433 9.85 15.83 -22.23
N ARG A 434 8.70 15.45 -21.62
CA ARG A 434 8.06 14.16 -21.82
C ARG A 434 6.56 14.30 -21.98
N GLN A 435 6.04 13.79 -23.08
CA GLN A 435 4.61 13.74 -23.36
C GLN A 435 4.15 12.29 -23.42
N THR A 436 3.04 11.98 -22.76
CA THR A 436 2.44 10.64 -22.77
C THR A 436 0.95 10.73 -23.11
N ILE A 437 0.48 9.83 -23.96
CA ILE A 437 -0.94 9.63 -24.24
C ILE A 437 -1.22 8.15 -24.08
N SER A 438 -2.20 7.80 -23.26
CA SER A 438 -2.57 6.40 -23.04
C SER A 438 -4.07 6.23 -23.14
N GLY A 439 -4.50 5.18 -23.83
CA GLY A 439 -5.87 4.73 -23.88
C GLY A 439 -5.98 3.31 -23.34
N ASN A 440 -7.02 3.01 -22.54
CA ASN A 440 -7.26 1.64 -22.11
C ASN A 440 -8.73 1.26 -22.23
N ILE A 441 -8.95 -0.04 -22.49
CA ILE A 441 -10.25 -0.70 -22.47
C ILE A 441 -10.14 -1.89 -21.53
N ASP A 442 -10.96 -1.90 -20.50
CA ASP A 442 -11.07 -2.99 -19.55
C ASP A 442 -12.46 -3.64 -19.73
N LEU A 443 -12.50 -4.94 -19.97
CA LEU A 443 -13.74 -5.70 -20.13
C LEU A 443 -13.72 -6.92 -19.22
N VAL A 444 -14.79 -7.12 -18.45
CA VAL A 444 -15.00 -8.32 -17.64
C VAL A 444 -16.36 -8.90 -18.00
N TYR A 445 -16.38 -10.14 -18.43
CA TYR A 445 -17.60 -10.86 -18.77
C TYR A 445 -17.69 -12.16 -17.98
N ARG A 446 -18.80 -12.36 -17.25
CA ARG A 446 -19.05 -13.55 -16.43
C ARG A 446 -20.25 -14.30 -16.95
N THR A 447 -20.11 -15.59 -17.14
CA THR A 447 -21.22 -16.49 -17.55
C THR A 447 -21.07 -17.85 -16.88
N GLY A 448 -22.07 -18.24 -16.09
CA GLY A 448 -22.03 -19.46 -15.30
C GLY A 448 -20.77 -19.54 -14.43
N LYS A 449 -19.98 -20.59 -14.64
CA LYS A 449 -18.72 -20.83 -13.92
C LYS A 449 -17.48 -20.20 -14.58
N PHE A 450 -17.65 -19.41 -15.64
CA PHE A 450 -16.54 -18.80 -16.36
C PHE A 450 -16.54 -17.28 -16.20
N GLN A 451 -15.33 -16.72 -16.09
CA GLN A 451 -15.09 -15.28 -16.19
C GLN A 451 -14.01 -15.03 -17.24
N PHE A 452 -14.30 -14.15 -18.16
CA PHE A 452 -13.38 -13.63 -19.17
C PHE A 452 -13.02 -12.20 -18.80
N SER A 453 -11.73 -11.89 -18.77
CA SER A 453 -11.26 -10.53 -18.57
C SER A 453 -10.30 -10.17 -19.68
N ASN A 454 -10.49 -9.01 -20.29
CA ASN A 454 -9.61 -8.47 -21.30
C ASN A 454 -9.19 -7.06 -20.89
N LYS A 455 -7.89 -6.78 -20.99
CA LYS A 455 -7.30 -5.46 -20.81
C LYS A 455 -6.52 -5.11 -22.05
N PHE A 456 -6.98 -4.10 -22.75
CA PHE A 456 -6.33 -3.54 -23.92
C PHE A 456 -5.79 -2.15 -23.60
N ILE A 457 -4.52 -1.90 -23.92
CA ILE A 457 -3.82 -0.65 -23.62
C ILE A 457 -3.10 -0.20 -24.88
N LEU A 458 -3.25 1.08 -25.20
CA LEU A 458 -2.48 1.80 -26.21
C LEU A 458 -1.69 2.91 -25.52
N ASP A 459 -0.39 2.94 -25.76
CA ASP A 459 0.49 3.95 -25.20
C ASP A 459 1.30 4.64 -26.30
N TYR A 460 1.34 5.96 -26.23
CA TYR A 460 2.23 6.79 -27.04
C TYR A 460 3.04 7.67 -26.10
N MET A 461 4.34 7.73 -26.35
CA MET A 461 5.28 8.56 -25.61
C MET A 461 6.17 9.30 -26.59
N LYS A 462 6.36 10.59 -26.32
CA LYS A 462 7.35 11.42 -27.00
C LYS A 462 8.24 12.07 -25.94
N THR A 463 9.54 11.98 -26.14
CA THR A 463 10.55 12.60 -25.27
C THR A 463 11.46 13.52 -26.06
N ASN A 464 11.84 14.63 -25.41
CA ASN A 464 12.95 15.46 -25.84
C ASN A 464 14.00 15.42 -24.73
N ASN A 465 15.25 15.15 -25.11
CA ASN A 465 16.36 15.18 -24.18
C ASN A 465 17.13 16.51 -24.31
N PRO A 466 17.77 16.99 -23.22
CA PRO A 466 18.60 18.20 -23.29
C PRO A 466 19.73 18.02 -24.30
N ALA A 467 19.95 19.02 -25.15
CA ALA A 467 21.04 18.99 -26.11
C ALA A 467 22.42 18.92 -25.45
N VAL A 468 22.55 19.43 -24.23
CA VAL A 468 23.78 19.41 -23.45
C VAL A 468 23.50 18.78 -22.08
N PRO A 469 24.20 17.71 -21.70
CA PRO A 469 24.05 17.08 -20.40
C PRO A 469 24.38 18.04 -19.23
N PHE A 470 23.73 17.89 -18.09
CA PHE A 470 23.99 18.67 -16.88
C PHE A 470 25.47 18.59 -16.43
N SER A 471 26.10 17.44 -16.64
CA SER A 471 27.50 17.22 -16.31
C SER A 471 28.48 18.17 -17.03
N GLU A 472 28.14 18.62 -18.25
CA GLU A 472 29.01 19.54 -19.00
C GLU A 472 29.01 20.94 -18.36
N TYR A 473 27.88 21.38 -17.83
CA TYR A 473 27.82 22.61 -17.03
C TYR A 473 28.56 22.46 -15.70
N ALA A 474 28.50 21.28 -15.08
CA ALA A 474 29.21 21.03 -13.81
C ALA A 474 30.73 21.01 -13.97
N LYS A 475 31.25 20.67 -15.16
CA LYS A 475 32.69 20.69 -15.47
C LYS A 475 33.22 22.09 -15.76
N ALA A 476 32.36 23.02 -16.15
CA ALA A 476 32.79 24.37 -16.54
C ALA A 476 33.30 25.16 -15.32
N ASN A 477 34.51 25.71 -15.44
CA ASN A 477 35.13 26.46 -14.35
C ASN A 477 34.47 27.83 -14.13
N PRO A 478 34.31 28.28 -12.86
CA PRO A 478 33.58 29.49 -12.54
C PRO A 478 34.28 30.79 -12.99
N TYR A 479 35.57 30.76 -13.32
CA TYR A 479 36.32 31.90 -13.86
C TYR A 479 36.12 32.09 -15.39
N PHE A 480 35.34 31.23 -16.06
CA PHE A 480 34.98 31.44 -17.46
C PHE A 480 33.77 32.36 -17.59
N ARG A 481 33.77 33.23 -18.59
CA ARG A 481 32.67 34.13 -18.91
C ARG A 481 31.60 33.36 -19.71
N LYS A 482 30.34 33.71 -19.47
CA LYS A 482 29.20 33.18 -20.27
C LYS A 482 29.19 33.79 -21.67
N TYR A 483 29.50 35.08 -21.76
CA TYR A 483 29.44 35.89 -22.98
C TYR A 483 30.78 36.59 -23.21
N ASN A 484 31.14 36.77 -24.45
CA ASN A 484 32.31 37.55 -24.85
C ASN A 484 32.07 39.07 -24.67
N SER A 485 33.03 39.88 -25.05
CA SER A 485 32.97 41.35 -24.90
C SER A 485 31.89 42.01 -25.77
N GLU A 486 31.42 41.34 -26.83
CA GLU A 486 30.36 41.76 -27.74
C GLU A 486 28.98 41.27 -27.36
N GLY A 487 28.88 40.50 -26.26
CA GLY A 487 27.64 39.87 -25.77
C GLY A 487 27.28 38.58 -26.52
N GLY A 488 28.13 38.04 -27.37
CA GLY A 488 27.97 36.76 -28.04
C GLY A 488 28.40 35.57 -27.17
N ILE A 489 28.03 34.38 -27.61
CA ILE A 489 28.47 33.12 -27.02
C ILE A 489 29.57 32.54 -27.91
N ASP A 490 30.74 32.32 -27.33
CA ASP A 490 31.85 31.70 -28.03
C ASP A 490 31.71 30.19 -28.04
N LYS A 491 32.22 29.50 -29.09
CA LYS A 491 32.19 28.05 -29.23
C LYS A 491 32.96 27.35 -28.11
N TYR A 492 34.06 27.95 -27.67
CA TYR A 492 34.90 27.42 -26.60
C TYR A 492 35.05 28.45 -25.47
N LEU A 493 35.02 27.97 -24.24
CA LEU A 493 35.36 28.73 -23.03
C LEU A 493 36.89 28.99 -22.94
N TYR A 494 37.65 28.04 -23.43
CA TYR A 494 39.08 28.11 -23.65
C TYR A 494 39.41 27.32 -24.91
N TYR A 495 40.08 27.99 -25.84
CA TYR A 495 40.54 27.41 -27.10
C TYR A 495 42.06 27.37 -27.11
N THR A 496 42.63 26.27 -27.56
CA THR A 496 44.06 26.09 -27.79
C THR A 496 44.30 25.37 -29.12
N GLU A 497 45.34 25.77 -29.85
CA GLU A 497 45.82 25.09 -31.04
C GLU A 497 46.89 24.03 -30.69
N ASP A 498 47.31 23.94 -29.44
CA ASP A 498 48.23 22.93 -28.95
C ASP A 498 47.56 21.56 -28.96
N PRO A 499 48.07 20.56 -29.70
CA PRO A 499 47.49 19.24 -29.78
C PRO A 499 47.60 18.44 -28.45
N GLU A 500 48.47 18.87 -27.53
CA GLU A 500 48.62 18.24 -26.19
C GLU A 500 47.67 18.86 -25.15
N GLU A 501 47.04 20.02 -25.45
CA GLU A 501 46.03 20.65 -24.59
C GLU A 501 44.62 20.50 -25.17
N TYR A 502 43.63 20.35 -24.27
CA TYR A 502 42.22 20.26 -24.68
C TYR A 502 41.54 21.63 -24.65
N SER A 503 40.95 22.02 -25.76
CA SER A 503 40.00 23.11 -25.76
C SER A 503 38.80 22.79 -24.89
N VAL A 504 38.28 23.75 -24.13
CA VAL A 504 37.12 23.58 -23.25
C VAL A 504 35.86 24.05 -23.97
N PRO A 505 34.96 23.16 -24.37
CA PRO A 505 33.73 23.54 -25.06
C PRO A 505 32.85 24.45 -24.15
N ASN A 506 32.13 25.36 -24.82
CA ASN A 506 31.13 26.17 -24.12
C ASN A 506 29.78 25.45 -24.14
N PRO A 507 29.23 25.02 -23.01
CA PRO A 507 27.95 24.32 -22.95
C PRO A 507 26.78 25.21 -23.46
N LEU A 508 26.88 26.54 -23.30
CA LEU A 508 25.86 27.46 -23.81
C LEU A 508 25.86 27.54 -25.34
N TRP A 509 27.04 27.44 -25.99
CA TRP A 509 27.13 27.38 -27.42
C TRP A 509 26.40 26.17 -27.98
N ASN A 510 26.72 24.98 -27.47
CA ASN A 510 26.07 23.74 -27.91
C ASN A 510 24.57 23.73 -27.61
N ALA A 511 24.15 24.34 -26.48
CA ALA A 511 22.73 24.47 -26.13
C ALA A 511 21.96 25.46 -27.01
N HIS A 512 22.67 26.44 -27.66
CA HIS A 512 22.06 27.43 -28.54
C HIS A 512 21.86 26.90 -29.97
N LEU A 513 22.61 25.87 -30.35
CA LEU A 513 22.53 25.27 -31.66
C LEU A 513 21.22 24.49 -31.83
N ASN A 514 20.83 24.29 -33.11
CA ASN A 514 19.67 23.48 -33.46
C ASN A 514 20.00 21.96 -33.35
N ASN A 515 20.41 21.56 -32.16
CA ASN A 515 20.62 20.17 -31.78
C ASN A 515 19.32 19.60 -31.24
N TYR A 516 19.04 18.32 -31.49
CA TYR A 516 17.94 17.63 -30.86
C TYR A 516 18.26 16.15 -30.59
N ASP A 517 17.67 15.62 -29.55
CA ASP A 517 17.64 14.22 -29.18
C ASP A 517 16.19 13.90 -28.80
N VAL A 518 15.48 13.24 -29.72
CA VAL A 518 14.05 12.93 -29.58
C VAL A 518 13.83 11.44 -29.66
N GLN A 519 12.88 10.95 -28.88
CA GLN A 519 12.44 9.57 -28.97
C GLN A 519 10.92 9.54 -28.99
N ASP A 520 10.38 8.79 -29.94
CA ASP A 520 8.97 8.46 -30.06
C ASP A 520 8.79 6.97 -29.81
N GLN A 521 7.82 6.62 -28.97
CA GLN A 521 7.47 5.23 -28.68
C GLN A 521 5.97 5.04 -28.83
N PHE A 522 5.57 4.02 -29.56
CA PHE A 522 4.20 3.55 -29.65
C PHE A 522 4.14 2.10 -29.23
N GLY A 523 3.24 1.80 -28.29
CA GLY A 523 3.02 0.46 -27.77
C GLY A 523 1.55 0.08 -27.73
N PHE A 524 1.28 -1.22 -27.88
CA PHE A 524 0.01 -1.77 -27.47
C PHE A 524 0.21 -3.04 -26.64
N THR A 525 -0.66 -3.23 -25.68
CA THR A 525 -0.70 -4.44 -24.86
C THR A 525 -2.13 -4.95 -24.82
N ASN A 526 -2.32 -6.25 -25.07
CA ASN A 526 -3.60 -6.91 -24.90
C ASN A 526 -3.43 -8.14 -24.03
N ASN A 527 -4.05 -8.11 -22.84
CA ASN A 527 -4.00 -9.14 -21.82
C ASN A 527 -5.38 -9.79 -21.67
N PHE A 528 -5.45 -11.09 -21.92
CA PHE A 528 -6.65 -11.89 -21.79
C PHE A 528 -6.50 -12.91 -20.67
N ILE A 529 -7.50 -12.99 -19.79
CA ILE A 529 -7.56 -13.91 -18.66
C ILE A 529 -8.88 -14.67 -18.72
N LEU A 530 -8.80 -15.99 -18.68
CA LEU A 530 -9.92 -16.89 -18.55
C LEU A 530 -9.86 -17.55 -17.16
N GLU A 531 -10.91 -17.47 -16.40
CA GLU A 531 -11.07 -18.11 -15.11
C GLU A 531 -12.25 -19.07 -15.13
N TRP A 532 -12.01 -20.28 -14.63
CA TRP A 532 -13.03 -21.31 -14.45
C TRP A 532 -13.19 -21.62 -12.96
N PHE A 533 -14.35 -21.34 -12.42
CA PHE A 533 -14.76 -21.64 -11.05
C PHE A 533 -15.45 -23.01 -11.05
N ALA A 534 -14.66 -24.08 -11.02
CA ALA A 534 -15.17 -25.46 -11.11
C ALA A 534 -16.03 -25.80 -9.89
N THR A 535 -15.55 -25.45 -8.68
CA THR A 535 -16.23 -25.55 -7.38
C THR A 535 -15.90 -24.30 -6.56
N ASN A 536 -16.42 -24.20 -5.33
CA ASN A 536 -16.07 -23.09 -4.41
C ASN A 536 -14.58 -23.10 -4.04
N ASP A 537 -13.95 -24.29 -4.06
CA ASP A 537 -12.56 -24.48 -3.63
C ASP A 537 -11.59 -24.70 -4.81
N LEU A 538 -12.12 -24.95 -6.02
CA LEU A 538 -11.30 -25.22 -7.22
C LEU A 538 -11.51 -24.17 -8.28
N ARG A 539 -10.45 -23.43 -8.57
CA ARG A 539 -10.39 -22.42 -9.61
C ARG A 539 -9.22 -22.70 -10.55
N ALA A 540 -9.46 -22.69 -11.84
CA ALA A 540 -8.44 -22.73 -12.86
C ALA A 540 -8.37 -21.37 -13.57
N ARG A 541 -7.15 -20.93 -13.92
CA ARG A 541 -6.91 -19.66 -14.61
C ARG A 541 -5.95 -19.88 -15.77
N ALA A 542 -6.31 -19.39 -16.94
CA ALA A 542 -5.45 -19.30 -18.11
C ALA A 542 -5.23 -17.82 -18.44
N LYS A 543 -3.99 -17.46 -18.83
CA LYS A 543 -3.59 -16.11 -19.20
C LYS A 543 -2.92 -16.13 -20.56
N PHE A 544 -3.26 -15.17 -21.40
CA PHE A 544 -2.62 -14.90 -22.67
C PHE A 544 -2.41 -13.41 -22.82
N GLY A 545 -1.17 -13.00 -23.10
CA GLY A 545 -0.79 -11.60 -23.29
C GLY A 545 0.02 -11.42 -24.55
N ILE A 546 -0.22 -10.33 -25.25
CA ILE A 546 0.57 -9.87 -26.37
C ILE A 546 0.91 -8.40 -26.17
N THR A 547 2.20 -8.07 -26.28
CA THR A 547 2.70 -6.70 -26.21
C THR A 547 3.58 -6.45 -27.42
N LYS A 548 3.42 -5.29 -28.03
CA LYS A 548 4.29 -4.80 -29.10
C LYS A 548 4.65 -3.35 -28.84
N ASN A 549 5.95 -3.06 -28.79
CA ASN A 549 6.49 -1.72 -28.64
C ASN A 549 7.36 -1.40 -29.86
N ASN A 550 7.12 -0.25 -30.47
CA ASN A 550 7.97 0.32 -31.49
C ASN A 550 8.56 1.62 -30.91
N SER A 551 9.88 1.76 -31.00
CA SER A 551 10.59 2.97 -30.56
C SER A 551 11.45 3.47 -31.71
N THR A 552 11.43 4.78 -31.94
CA THR A 552 12.29 5.49 -32.88
C THR A 552 13.01 6.56 -32.09
N ALA A 553 14.35 6.59 -32.20
CA ALA A 553 15.17 7.63 -31.61
C ALA A 553 15.92 8.37 -32.74
N GLU A 554 15.93 9.69 -32.67
CA GLU A 554 16.63 10.53 -33.61
C GLU A 554 17.50 11.53 -32.85
N VAL A 555 18.79 11.50 -33.11
CA VAL A 555 19.77 12.43 -32.54
C VAL A 555 20.40 13.22 -33.70
N ARG A 556 20.37 14.55 -33.59
CA ARG A 556 21.02 15.44 -34.53
C ARG A 556 21.92 16.41 -33.81
N LEU A 557 23.17 16.44 -34.22
CA LEU A 557 24.12 17.48 -33.89
C LEU A 557 24.34 18.42 -35.06
N SER A 558 24.34 19.72 -34.78
CA SER A 558 24.67 20.75 -35.76
C SER A 558 26.13 20.58 -36.22
N PRO A 559 26.47 20.83 -37.49
CA PRO A 559 27.86 20.89 -37.94
C PRO A 559 28.72 21.92 -37.21
N GLN A 560 28.10 22.86 -36.48
CA GLN A 560 28.77 23.86 -35.66
C GLN A 560 29.01 23.39 -34.22
N HIS A 561 28.61 22.16 -33.89
CA HIS A 561 28.83 21.60 -32.57
C HIS A 561 30.33 21.61 -32.20
N SER A 562 30.64 21.75 -30.90
CA SER A 562 32.03 21.81 -30.43
C SER A 562 32.84 20.55 -30.72
N ASP A 563 32.18 19.43 -30.96
CA ASP A 563 32.82 18.14 -31.28
C ASP A 563 33.32 18.06 -32.72
N PHE A 564 32.95 19.04 -33.57
CA PHE A 564 33.39 19.20 -34.94
C PHE A 564 34.22 20.48 -35.07
#